data_8fa2bfc79d93633b7744bb1662d7a559
#
_entry.id   8fa2bfc79d93633b7744bb1662d7a559
#
_cell.length_a   1.000
_cell.length_b   1.000
_cell.length_c   1.000
_cell.angle_alpha   90.00
_cell.angle_beta   90.00
_cell.angle_gamma   90.00
#
_symmetry.space_group_name_H-M   'P 1'
#
loop_
_entity.id
_entity.type
_entity.pdbx_description
1 polymer ?
#
loop_
_entity_poly.entity_id
_entity_poly.type
_entity_poly.pdbx_seq_one_letter_code
_entity_poly.pdbx_strand_id
1 'polypeptide(L)'
;MRTLNDYFLTGPDGGQIIKIYTSIKNAISSANAGLSFEIAGTAVTNGGITVTQSGSAAGDVDSATPSAANYVAEGQAIEMITDGASSTACECEVTFVIRRIG
;
A
#
# COMPACT_ATOMS: atom_id res chain seq x y z
N MET A 1 -6.21 7.76 9.38
CA MET A 1 -4.96 7.39 8.69
C MET A 1 -4.71 8.40 7.58
N ARG A 2 -3.51 8.84 7.43
CA ARG A 2 -3.16 9.84 6.44
C ARG A 2 -2.43 9.20 5.26
N THR A 3 -2.52 9.87 4.10
CA THR A 3 -1.84 9.43 2.89
C THR A 3 -0.33 9.59 3.07
N LEU A 4 0.42 8.58 2.68
CA LEU A 4 1.88 8.61 2.72
C LEU A 4 2.43 9.15 1.40
N ASN A 5 3.74 9.34 1.36
CA ASN A 5 4.44 9.76 0.17
C ASN A 5 4.38 8.70 -0.92
N ASP A 6 4.54 9.14 -2.14
CA ASP A 6 4.66 8.23 -3.27
C ASP A 6 5.95 7.41 -3.16
N TYR A 7 5.90 6.22 -3.70
CA TYR A 7 7.04 5.33 -3.77
C TYR A 7 7.53 5.25 -5.21
N PHE A 8 8.84 5.21 -5.38
CA PHE A 8 9.45 5.13 -6.70
C PHE A 8 10.34 3.92 -6.81
N LEU A 9 10.23 3.20 -7.92
CA LEU A 9 11.15 2.14 -8.24
C LEU A 9 12.41 2.77 -8.81
N THR A 10 13.55 2.47 -8.18
CA THR A 10 14.86 2.95 -8.63
C THR A 10 15.66 1.76 -9.13
N GLY A 11 16.21 1.87 -10.31
CA GLY A 11 17.00 0.82 -10.90
C GLY A 11 16.79 0.78 -12.40
N PRO A 12 17.63 0.05 -13.15
CA PRO A 12 17.55 0.04 -14.61
C PRO A 12 16.41 -0.79 -15.18
N ASP A 13 15.84 -1.67 -14.38
CA ASP A 13 14.83 -2.62 -14.84
C ASP A 13 13.50 -2.38 -14.17
N GLY A 14 12.42 -2.79 -14.84
CA GLY A 14 11.11 -2.79 -14.25
C GLY A 14 10.92 -3.94 -13.28
N GLY A 15 9.80 -3.96 -12.60
CA GLY A 15 9.44 -5.01 -11.67
C GLY A 15 7.95 -5.27 -11.62
N GLN A 16 7.59 -6.40 -11.05
CA GLN A 16 6.20 -6.77 -10.81
C GLN A 16 5.97 -6.83 -9.30
N ILE A 17 4.99 -6.09 -8.81
CA ILE A 17 4.62 -6.15 -7.40
C ILE A 17 3.86 -7.46 -7.17
N ILE A 18 4.42 -8.36 -6.38
CA ILE A 18 3.82 -9.66 -6.11
C ILE A 18 3.16 -9.73 -4.73
N LYS A 19 3.53 -8.79 -3.85
CA LYS A 19 2.94 -8.72 -2.50
C LYS A 19 3.10 -7.31 -1.96
N ILE A 20 2.11 -6.86 -1.20
CA ILE A 20 2.17 -5.58 -0.47
C ILE A 20 1.86 -5.89 0.99
N TYR A 21 2.71 -5.40 1.89
CA TYR A 21 2.48 -5.48 3.33
C TYR A 21 2.36 -4.08 3.90
N THR A 22 1.45 -3.91 4.84
CA THR A 22 1.33 -2.67 5.59
C THR A 22 1.44 -2.97 7.08
N SER A 23 2.08 -2.07 7.82
CA SER A 23 2.16 -2.16 9.27
C SER A 23 1.82 -0.80 9.85
N ILE A 24 0.83 -0.75 10.75
CA ILE A 24 0.41 0.51 11.35
C ILE A 24 1.24 0.80 12.60
N LYS A 25 1.49 2.09 12.84
CA LYS A 25 2.32 2.54 13.97
C LYS A 25 1.54 2.66 15.27
N ASN A 26 0.22 2.79 15.20
CA ASN A 26 -0.64 2.84 16.38
C ASN A 26 -2.04 2.36 15.99
N ALA A 27 -2.83 2.02 17.01
CA ALA A 27 -4.20 1.59 16.78
C ALA A 27 -5.01 2.67 16.07
N ILE A 28 -5.95 2.26 15.22
CA ILE A 28 -6.88 3.18 14.56
C ILE A 28 -8.24 3.10 15.24
N SER A 29 -9.03 4.15 15.06
CA SER A 29 -10.34 4.26 15.70
C SER A 29 -11.38 4.75 14.70
N SER A 30 -12.63 4.71 15.09
CA SER A 30 -13.81 5.17 14.36
C SER A 30 -14.25 4.25 13.24
N ALA A 31 -13.36 3.82 12.35
CA ALA A 31 -13.72 2.96 11.22
C ALA A 31 -12.48 2.25 10.69
N ASN A 32 -12.72 1.21 9.90
CA ASN A 32 -11.66 0.53 9.17
C ASN A 32 -11.01 1.51 8.18
N ALA A 33 -9.72 1.36 7.94
CA ALA A 33 -9.01 2.15 6.94
C ALA A 33 -8.88 1.33 5.66
N GLY A 34 -9.35 1.86 4.55
CA GLY A 34 -9.17 1.26 3.24
C GLY A 34 -7.96 1.89 2.55
N LEU A 35 -7.06 1.06 2.07
CA LEU A 35 -5.87 1.48 1.36
C LEU A 35 -5.91 0.90 -0.05
N SER A 36 -5.51 1.71 -1.03
CA SER A 36 -5.37 1.24 -2.40
C SER A 36 -4.08 1.78 -2.98
N PHE A 37 -3.66 1.21 -4.08
CA PHE A 37 -2.40 1.56 -4.71
C PHE A 37 -2.60 1.79 -6.19
N GLU A 38 -1.91 2.80 -6.74
CA GLU A 38 -1.93 3.11 -8.16
C GLU A 38 -0.50 3.23 -8.68
N ILE A 39 -0.30 2.81 -9.91
CA ILE A 39 0.95 2.98 -10.62
C ILE A 39 0.67 3.88 -11.82
N ALA A 40 1.31 5.04 -11.86
CA ALA A 40 1.11 6.02 -12.94
C ALA A 40 -0.38 6.32 -13.20
N GLY A 41 -1.17 6.38 -12.13
CA GLY A 41 -2.59 6.70 -12.21
C GLY A 41 -3.50 5.51 -12.47
N THR A 42 -2.96 4.31 -12.61
CA THR A 42 -3.76 3.10 -12.85
C THR A 42 -3.81 2.24 -11.59
N ALA A 43 -5.02 1.90 -11.17
CA ALA A 43 -5.21 1.11 -9.95
C ALA A 43 -4.62 -0.29 -10.09
N VAL A 44 -3.92 -0.73 -9.05
CA VAL A 44 -3.37 -2.09 -8.97
C VAL A 44 -4.51 -3.04 -8.63
N THR A 45 -4.72 -4.04 -9.47
CA THR A 45 -5.79 -5.01 -9.28
C THR A 45 -5.47 -5.92 -8.10
N ASN A 46 -6.43 -6.07 -7.18
CA ASN A 46 -6.28 -6.84 -5.94
C ASN A 46 -5.15 -6.31 -5.05
N GLY A 47 -4.85 -5.01 -5.18
CA GLY A 47 -3.87 -4.34 -4.33
C GLY A 47 -4.50 -3.66 -3.11
N GLY A 48 -5.81 -3.72 -2.96
CA GLY A 48 -6.49 -3.08 -1.83
C GLY A 48 -6.25 -3.79 -0.51
N ILE A 49 -6.08 -3.00 0.54
CA ILE A 49 -5.87 -3.50 1.90
C ILE A 49 -6.89 -2.83 2.81
N THR A 50 -7.55 -3.62 3.65
CA THR A 50 -8.42 -3.08 4.70
C THR A 50 -7.73 -3.29 6.04
N VAL A 51 -7.44 -2.18 6.72
CA VAL A 51 -6.92 -2.22 8.08
C VAL A 51 -8.13 -2.21 9.01
N THR A 52 -8.35 -3.30 9.72
CA THR A 52 -9.51 -3.46 10.59
C THR A 52 -9.32 -2.64 11.87
N GLN A 53 -10.33 -1.83 12.20
CA GLN A 53 -10.29 -0.99 13.39
C GLN A 53 -10.46 -1.83 14.67
N SER A 54 -11.36 -2.78 14.66
CA SER A 54 -11.65 -3.61 15.84
C SER A 54 -10.43 -4.46 16.19
N GLY A 55 -9.91 -4.25 17.40
CA GLY A 55 -8.73 -4.96 17.88
C GLY A 55 -7.42 -4.46 17.29
N SER A 56 -7.42 -3.32 16.59
CA SER A 56 -6.18 -2.80 16.02
C SER A 56 -5.18 -2.41 17.09
N ALA A 57 -3.91 -2.60 16.79
CA ALA A 57 -2.80 -2.29 17.69
C ALA A 57 -1.57 -1.90 16.88
N ALA A 58 -0.67 -1.19 17.53
CA ALA A 58 0.61 -0.83 16.91
C ALA A 58 1.32 -2.10 16.44
N GLY A 59 1.82 -2.09 15.22
CA GLY A 59 2.53 -3.22 14.63
C GLY A 59 1.66 -4.21 13.88
N ASP A 60 0.33 -4.01 13.86
CA ASP A 60 -0.54 -4.89 13.07
C ASP A 60 -0.14 -4.87 11.61
N VAL A 61 -0.11 -6.04 11.00
CA VAL A 61 0.30 -6.22 9.61
C VAL A 61 -0.87 -6.71 8.79
N ASP A 62 -1.08 -6.05 7.66
CA ASP A 62 -2.05 -6.47 6.65
C ASP A 62 -1.32 -6.64 5.33
N SER A 63 -1.92 -7.37 4.39
CA SER A 63 -1.27 -7.63 3.12
C SER A 63 -2.27 -7.76 1.98
N ALA A 64 -1.75 -7.58 0.77
CA ALA A 64 -2.49 -7.81 -0.46
C ALA A 64 -1.59 -8.56 -1.45
N THR A 65 -2.21 -9.31 -2.33
CA THR A 65 -1.52 -10.03 -3.39
C THR A 65 -2.04 -9.52 -4.74
N PRO A 66 -1.36 -8.54 -5.34
CA PRO A 66 -1.80 -8.00 -6.63
C PRO A 66 -1.79 -9.08 -7.71
N SER A 67 -2.76 -8.99 -8.62
CA SER A 67 -2.91 -9.98 -9.68
C SER A 67 -2.82 -9.40 -11.08
N ALA A 68 -2.99 -8.07 -11.24
CA ALA A 68 -2.91 -7.40 -12.53
C ALA A 68 -2.61 -5.92 -12.32
N ALA A 69 -2.21 -5.21 -13.38
CA ALA A 69 -1.86 -3.79 -13.34
C ALA A 69 -0.82 -3.50 -12.24
N ASN A 70 0.10 -4.42 -12.05
CA ASN A 70 1.06 -4.40 -10.95
C ASN A 70 2.52 -4.35 -11.44
N TYR A 71 2.73 -3.95 -12.69
CA TYR A 71 4.07 -3.77 -13.25
C TYR A 71 4.49 -2.33 -13.08
N VAL A 72 5.72 -2.14 -12.59
CA VAL A 72 6.29 -0.81 -12.34
C VAL A 72 7.57 -0.71 -13.16
N ALA A 73 7.65 0.31 -14.00
CA ALA A 73 8.88 0.62 -14.73
C ALA A 73 9.76 1.54 -13.89
N GLU A 74 11.04 1.59 -14.22
CA GLU A 74 11.96 2.52 -13.55
C GLU A 74 11.42 3.94 -13.61
N GLY A 75 11.43 4.62 -12.48
CA GLY A 75 10.99 6.00 -12.38
C GLY A 75 9.50 6.20 -12.25
N GLN A 76 8.70 5.14 -12.34
CA GLN A 76 7.26 5.28 -12.10
C GLN A 76 6.97 5.32 -10.61
N ALA A 77 6.00 6.16 -10.24
CA ALA A 77 5.56 6.29 -8.86
C ALA A 77 4.52 5.22 -8.53
N ILE A 78 4.61 4.69 -7.32
CA ILE A 78 3.57 3.87 -6.71
C ILE A 78 2.91 4.75 -5.67
N GLU A 79 1.63 5.06 -5.85
CA GLU A 79 0.89 5.93 -4.95
C GLU A 79 0.00 5.10 -4.03
N MET A 80 0.07 5.37 -2.72
CA MET A 80 -0.86 4.80 -1.76
C MET A 80 -1.97 5.81 -1.48
N ILE A 81 -3.20 5.34 -1.58
CA ILE A 81 -4.39 6.16 -1.38
C ILE A 81 -5.15 5.62 -0.19
N THR A 82 -5.52 6.50 0.74
CA THR A 82 -6.39 6.14 1.87
C THR A 82 -7.81 6.59 1.57
N ASP A 83 -8.79 5.87 2.09
CA ASP A 83 -10.19 6.24 1.91
C ASP A 83 -10.66 7.31 2.89
N GLY A 84 -9.82 7.66 3.86
CA GLY A 84 -10.16 8.66 4.87
C GLY A 84 -11.22 8.24 5.87
N ALA A 85 -11.61 6.98 5.90
CA ALA A 85 -12.69 6.52 6.77
C ALA A 85 -12.29 6.51 8.24
N SER A 86 -11.03 6.19 8.55
CA SER A 86 -10.54 6.26 9.92
C SER A 86 -10.16 7.69 10.28
N SER A 87 -10.63 8.17 11.41
CA SER A 87 -10.32 9.53 11.87
C SER A 87 -8.99 9.62 12.62
N THR A 88 -8.35 8.49 12.90
CA THR A 88 -7.09 8.45 13.62
C THR A 88 -5.95 8.87 12.73
N ALA A 89 -5.14 9.84 13.17
CA ALA A 89 -3.90 10.17 12.50
C ALA A 89 -2.89 9.07 12.81
N CYS A 90 -2.61 8.23 11.83
CA CYS A 90 -1.77 7.06 12.00
C CYS A 90 -0.81 6.95 10.82
N GLU A 91 0.45 6.64 11.11
CA GLU A 91 1.41 6.35 10.07
C GLU A 91 1.42 4.87 9.78
N CYS A 92 1.70 4.54 8.53
CA CYS A 92 1.73 3.18 8.06
C CYS A 92 3.05 2.93 7.32
N GLU A 93 3.74 1.86 7.66
CA GLU A 93 4.87 1.39 6.87
C GLU A 93 4.34 0.49 5.77
N VAL A 94 4.85 0.69 4.56
CA VAL A 94 4.46 -0.11 3.40
C VAL A 94 5.69 -0.80 2.84
N THR A 95 5.58 -2.09 2.63
CA THR A 95 6.64 -2.88 2.01
C THR A 95 6.10 -3.51 0.73
N PHE A 96 6.77 -3.24 -0.38
CA PHE A 96 6.45 -3.87 -1.65
C PHE A 96 7.45 -4.98 -1.91
N VAL A 97 6.94 -6.18 -2.16
CA VAL A 97 7.78 -7.28 -2.66
C VAL A 97 7.69 -7.24 -4.17
N ILE A 98 8.80 -6.92 -4.81
CA ILE A 98 8.84 -6.71 -6.25
C ILE A 98 9.74 -7.76 -6.87
N ARG A 99 9.17 -8.48 -7.85
CA ARG A 99 9.94 -9.42 -8.65
C ARG A 99 10.53 -8.65 -9.83
N ARG A 100 11.84 -8.70 -9.95
CA ARG A 100 12.54 -8.04 -11.04
C ARG A 100 12.23 -8.73 -12.37
N ILE A 101 11.95 -7.93 -13.39
CA ILE A 101 11.74 -8.40 -14.76
C ILE A 101 12.62 -7.58 -15.71
N GLY A 102 13.24 -8.22 -16.64
CA GLY A 102 14.09 -7.53 -17.62
C GLY A 102 15.56 -7.75 -17.48
#